data_9370db3897e2358138ed36e4dddfb868
#
_entry.id   9370db3897e2358138ed36e4dddfb868
#
_cell.length_a   1.000
_cell.length_b   1.000
_cell.length_c   1.000
_cell.angle_alpha   90.00
_cell.angle_beta   90.00
_cell.angle_gamma   90.00
#
_symmetry.space_group_name_H-M   'P 1'
#
loop_
_entity.id
_entity.type
_entity.pdbx_description
1 polymer ?
#
loop_
_entity_poly.entity_id
_entity_poly.type
_entity_poly.pdbx_seq_one_letter_code
_entity_poly.pdbx_strand_id
1 'polypeptide(L)'
;MAYALSPGVTVYEKDFTSIVPAVSSSTGAFAGGFAWGPVSYPVMVSSENELVAKFGKPTASNFEDFFTAGNFLSYSGSMYIARKDSASAVNAVTTGGTATKIKNIDHYGTLTTSTILADYAAKYPGTLGNSLLVSYADSASYGAWAYKDKFDGAPGTSSYATSQN
;
A
#
# COMPACT_ATOMS: atom_id res chain seq x y z
N MET A 1 54.40 28.24 -36.03
CA MET A 1 54.21 26.88 -35.62
C MET A 1 55.58 26.27 -35.44
N ALA A 2 55.92 25.89 -34.20
CA ALA A 2 57.20 25.25 -33.90
C ALA A 2 57.05 23.74 -34.15
N TYR A 3 57.76 23.22 -35.11
CA TYR A 3 57.85 21.75 -35.31
C TYR A 3 58.95 21.21 -34.41
N ALA A 4 58.62 20.17 -33.68
CA ALA A 4 59.64 19.45 -32.94
C ALA A 4 60.55 18.73 -33.92
N LEU A 5 61.85 19.16 -33.96
CA LEU A 5 62.90 18.63 -34.87
C LEU A 5 63.60 17.39 -34.37
N SER A 6 63.17 16.77 -33.26
CA SER A 6 63.72 15.53 -32.74
C SER A 6 62.59 14.54 -32.44
N PRO A 7 62.87 13.23 -32.57
CA PRO A 7 61.88 12.21 -32.20
C PRO A 7 61.56 12.35 -30.71
N GLY A 8 60.35 12.78 -30.41
CA GLY A 8 59.83 12.89 -29.06
C GLY A 8 58.68 11.91 -28.87
N VAL A 9 58.61 11.30 -27.70
CA VAL A 9 57.47 10.46 -27.30
C VAL A 9 56.44 11.41 -26.69
N THR A 10 55.35 11.61 -27.37
CA THR A 10 54.21 12.37 -26.81
C THR A 10 53.30 11.38 -26.07
N VAL A 11 53.30 11.48 -24.75
CA VAL A 11 52.43 10.67 -23.90
C VAL A 11 51.13 11.45 -23.71
N TYR A 12 50.02 10.92 -24.19
CA TYR A 12 48.70 11.39 -23.87
C TYR A 12 48.13 10.50 -22.81
N GLU A 13 47.87 11.04 -21.63
CA GLU A 13 47.09 10.35 -20.62
C GLU A 13 45.61 10.47 -21.05
N LYS A 14 45.02 9.39 -21.47
CA LYS A 14 43.61 9.31 -21.74
C LYS A 14 42.97 8.66 -20.53
N ASP A 15 42.31 9.47 -19.72
CA ASP A 15 41.49 8.97 -18.62
C ASP A 15 40.33 8.13 -19.20
N PHE A 16 40.47 6.83 -19.10
CA PHE A 16 39.41 5.86 -19.38
C PHE A 16 38.53 5.57 -18.14
N THR A 17 38.63 6.42 -17.12
CA THR A 17 37.61 6.39 -16.08
C THR A 17 36.29 6.68 -16.79
N SER A 18 35.72 5.61 -17.31
CA SER A 18 34.34 5.59 -17.67
C SER A 18 33.61 6.18 -16.48
N ILE A 19 33.15 7.42 -16.58
CA ILE A 19 32.03 7.86 -15.77
C ILE A 19 30.96 6.86 -16.12
N VAL A 20 30.87 5.77 -15.34
CA VAL A 20 29.67 4.98 -15.31
C VAL A 20 28.63 6.03 -14.91
N PRO A 21 27.79 6.52 -15.82
CA PRO A 21 26.70 7.33 -15.39
C PRO A 21 26.06 6.48 -14.32
N ALA A 22 25.98 7.00 -13.10
CA ALA A 22 25.19 6.38 -12.05
C ALA A 22 23.76 6.37 -12.56
N VAL A 23 23.46 5.43 -13.42
CA VAL A 23 22.09 4.99 -13.72
C VAL A 23 21.73 4.19 -12.49
N SER A 24 21.65 4.90 -11.36
CA SER A 24 20.95 4.36 -10.24
C SER A 24 19.49 4.31 -10.69
N SER A 25 19.07 3.16 -11.19
CA SER A 25 17.67 2.85 -11.10
C SER A 25 17.38 2.84 -9.61
N SER A 26 17.02 4.00 -9.07
CA SER A 26 16.72 4.17 -7.65
C SER A 26 15.41 3.48 -7.25
N THR A 27 14.85 2.68 -8.14
CA THR A 27 13.62 1.92 -7.91
C THR A 27 13.98 0.53 -7.43
N GLY A 28 13.60 0.24 -6.19
CA GLY A 28 13.72 -1.07 -5.58
C GLY A 28 12.46 -1.92 -5.71
N ALA A 29 12.60 -3.21 -5.36
CA ALA A 29 11.48 -4.11 -5.19
C ALA A 29 11.66 -4.91 -3.91
N PHE A 30 10.60 -5.06 -3.13
CA PHE A 30 10.61 -5.80 -1.87
C PHE A 30 9.36 -6.67 -1.74
N ALA A 31 9.53 -7.90 -1.29
CA ALA A 31 8.43 -8.80 -0.96
C ALA A 31 8.52 -9.19 0.52
N GLY A 32 7.47 -8.88 1.30
CA GLY A 32 7.48 -9.11 2.74
C GLY A 32 6.10 -9.21 3.37
N GLY A 33 6.08 -9.53 4.66
CA GLY A 33 4.86 -9.59 5.48
C GLY A 33 4.49 -8.20 5.98
N PHE A 34 3.28 -7.75 5.66
CA PHE A 34 2.74 -6.48 6.14
C PHE A 34 1.37 -6.69 6.76
N ALA A 35 1.01 -5.81 7.71
CA ALA A 35 -0.26 -5.93 8.45
C ALA A 35 -1.48 -5.66 7.58
N TRP A 36 -1.35 -4.85 6.53
CA TRP A 36 -2.43 -4.41 5.65
C TRP A 36 -1.96 -4.32 4.20
N GLY A 37 -2.85 -4.00 3.29
CA GLY A 37 -2.52 -3.74 1.89
C GLY A 37 -2.92 -4.85 0.92
N PRO A 38 -2.88 -4.56 -0.38
CA PRO A 38 -3.23 -5.52 -1.42
C PRO A 38 -2.25 -6.70 -1.45
N VAL A 39 -2.75 -7.86 -1.82
CA VAL A 39 -1.94 -9.06 -2.08
C VAL A 39 -2.04 -9.44 -3.56
N SER A 40 -1.03 -10.13 -4.06
CA SER A 40 -0.90 -10.49 -5.48
C SER A 40 -0.88 -9.28 -6.43
N TYR A 41 -0.48 -8.11 -5.92
CA TYR A 41 -0.37 -6.88 -6.68
C TYR A 41 0.77 -6.01 -6.10
N PRO A 42 1.84 -5.74 -6.85
CA PRO A 42 2.91 -4.87 -6.39
C PRO A 42 2.44 -3.41 -6.36
N VAL A 43 2.72 -2.72 -5.27
CA VAL A 43 2.33 -1.32 -5.06
C VAL A 43 3.58 -0.47 -4.97
N MET A 44 3.62 0.60 -5.73
CA MET A 44 4.70 1.59 -5.64
C MET A 44 4.52 2.45 -4.39
N VAL A 45 5.62 2.66 -3.68
CA VAL A 45 5.72 3.46 -2.45
C VAL A 45 6.92 4.39 -2.58
N SER A 46 6.75 5.64 -2.21
CA SER A 46 7.76 6.69 -2.36
C SER A 46 8.34 7.20 -1.02
N SER A 47 7.70 6.87 0.10
CA SER A 47 8.10 7.32 1.42
C SER A 47 7.63 6.37 2.52
N GLU A 48 8.23 6.46 3.71
CA GLU A 48 7.80 5.70 4.88
C GLU A 48 6.35 6.03 5.29
N ASN A 49 5.95 7.30 5.19
CA ASN A 49 4.56 7.69 5.48
C ASN A 49 3.58 7.00 4.54
N GLU A 50 3.92 6.90 3.26
CA GLU A 50 3.11 6.19 2.27
C GLU A 50 3.11 4.68 2.53
N LEU A 51 4.25 4.12 2.97
CA LEU A 51 4.36 2.73 3.41
C LEU A 51 3.38 2.44 4.55
N VAL A 52 3.37 3.28 5.59
CA VAL A 52 2.41 3.16 6.71
C VAL A 52 0.97 3.29 6.23
N ALA A 53 0.67 4.26 5.37
CA ALA A 53 -0.69 4.48 4.87
C ALA A 53 -1.23 3.30 4.05
N LYS A 54 -0.39 2.67 3.23
CA LYS A 54 -0.77 1.56 2.36
C LYS A 54 -0.69 0.18 3.01
N PHE A 55 0.30 -0.04 3.88
CA PHE A 55 0.62 -1.37 4.42
C PHE A 55 0.46 -1.49 5.93
N GLY A 56 0.05 -0.40 6.61
CA GLY A 56 -0.14 -0.36 8.04
C GLY A 56 1.16 -0.17 8.82
N LYS A 57 1.01 0.02 10.13
CA LYS A 57 2.14 0.19 11.05
C LYS A 57 2.86 -1.14 11.29
N PRO A 58 4.16 -1.11 11.66
CA PRO A 58 4.88 -2.31 12.04
C PRO A 58 4.25 -2.95 13.29
N THR A 59 4.32 -4.27 13.34
CA THR A 59 3.87 -5.09 14.46
C THR A 59 5.00 -6.02 14.89
N ALA A 60 4.87 -6.68 16.03
CA ALA A 60 5.88 -7.64 16.50
C ALA A 60 6.17 -8.79 15.51
N SER A 61 5.26 -9.06 14.58
CA SER A 61 5.40 -10.15 13.60
C SER A 61 5.95 -9.72 12.25
N ASN A 62 6.03 -8.42 11.96
CA ASN A 62 6.44 -7.90 10.65
C ASN A 62 7.41 -6.71 10.71
N PHE A 63 7.96 -6.42 11.89
CA PHE A 63 8.84 -5.27 12.07
C PHE A 63 10.11 -5.35 11.21
N GLU A 64 10.67 -6.53 11.02
CA GLU A 64 11.87 -6.74 10.21
C GLU A 64 11.61 -6.37 8.75
N ASP A 65 10.53 -6.87 8.18
CA ASP A 65 10.11 -6.56 6.81
C ASP A 65 9.80 -5.06 6.65
N PHE A 66 9.08 -4.48 7.63
CA PHE A 66 8.71 -3.07 7.61
C PHE A 66 9.92 -2.15 7.65
N PHE A 67 10.85 -2.37 8.60
CA PHE A 67 12.03 -1.53 8.73
C PHE A 67 13.05 -1.75 7.61
N THR A 68 13.12 -2.95 7.04
CA THR A 68 13.94 -3.19 5.84
C THR A 68 13.43 -2.32 4.68
N ALA A 69 12.12 -2.32 4.44
CA ALA A 69 11.51 -1.47 3.42
C ALA A 69 11.67 0.02 3.74
N GLY A 70 11.46 0.44 5.00
CA GLY A 70 11.63 1.82 5.45
C GLY A 70 13.07 2.32 5.29
N ASN A 71 14.05 1.51 5.65
CA ASN A 71 15.46 1.84 5.48
C ASN A 71 15.81 2.04 3.99
N PHE A 72 15.30 1.23 3.09
CA PHE A 72 15.51 1.45 1.66
C PHE A 72 14.89 2.78 1.21
N LEU A 73 13.66 3.09 1.66
CA LEU A 73 12.96 4.32 1.31
C LEU A 73 13.63 5.58 1.87
N SER A 74 14.48 5.48 2.89
CA SER A 74 15.28 6.60 3.37
C SER A 74 16.39 7.04 2.40
N TYR A 75 16.81 6.14 1.50
CA TYR A 75 17.82 6.41 0.46
C TYR A 75 17.24 6.53 -0.94
N SER A 76 16.06 5.98 -1.18
CA SER A 76 15.41 5.94 -2.47
C SER A 76 13.93 6.34 -2.36
N GLY A 77 13.50 7.23 -3.22
CA GLY A 77 12.10 7.67 -3.28
C GLY A 77 11.17 6.76 -4.11
N SER A 78 11.57 5.52 -4.43
CA SER A 78 10.75 4.64 -5.26
C SER A 78 11.02 3.17 -4.98
N MET A 79 9.99 2.46 -4.53
CA MET A 79 10.05 1.02 -4.29
C MET A 79 8.71 0.35 -4.60
N TYR A 80 8.75 -0.79 -5.29
CA TYR A 80 7.61 -1.67 -5.44
C TYR A 80 7.55 -2.68 -4.30
N ILE A 81 6.43 -2.74 -3.61
CA ILE A 81 6.19 -3.67 -2.51
C ILE A 81 5.14 -4.68 -2.92
N ALA A 82 5.50 -5.96 -2.81
CA ALA A 82 4.59 -7.08 -2.93
C ALA A 82 4.34 -7.68 -1.54
N ARG A 83 3.10 -7.60 -1.06
CA ARG A 83 2.73 -8.16 0.24
C ARG A 83 2.66 -9.68 0.16
N LYS A 84 3.42 -10.36 1.02
CA LYS A 84 3.31 -11.80 1.26
C LYS A 84 1.96 -12.13 1.87
N ASP A 85 1.32 -13.16 1.37
CA ASP A 85 0.00 -13.59 1.79
C ASP A 85 0.06 -15.03 2.33
N SER A 86 -0.81 -15.33 3.29
CA SER A 86 -1.07 -16.70 3.73
C SER A 86 -2.23 -17.30 2.92
N ALA A 87 -2.13 -18.58 2.58
CA ALA A 87 -3.21 -19.27 1.89
C ALA A 87 -4.55 -19.22 2.68
N SER A 88 -4.47 -19.21 4.01
CA SER A 88 -5.62 -19.17 4.92
C SER A 88 -6.08 -17.74 5.26
N ALA A 89 -5.38 -16.70 4.82
CA ALA A 89 -5.81 -15.33 5.11
C ALA A 89 -7.09 -14.99 4.34
N VAL A 90 -8.07 -14.46 5.05
CA VAL A 90 -9.37 -14.01 4.53
C VAL A 90 -9.63 -12.56 4.97
N ASN A 91 -10.56 -11.92 4.31
CA ASN A 91 -11.01 -10.58 4.70
C ASN A 91 -11.99 -10.69 5.88
N ALA A 92 -11.88 -9.79 6.85
CA ALA A 92 -12.88 -9.68 7.89
C ALA A 92 -14.22 -9.25 7.28
N VAL A 93 -15.29 -9.85 7.76
CA VAL A 93 -16.67 -9.58 7.32
C VAL A 93 -17.56 -9.28 8.49
N THR A 94 -18.72 -8.67 8.25
CA THR A 94 -19.75 -8.48 9.28
C THR A 94 -20.24 -9.80 9.86
N THR A 95 -20.73 -9.75 11.09
CA THR A 95 -21.27 -10.92 11.79
C THR A 95 -22.34 -11.62 10.93
N GLY A 96 -22.21 -12.93 10.81
CA GLY A 96 -23.10 -13.75 9.98
C GLY A 96 -22.68 -13.88 8.51
N GLY A 97 -21.68 -13.10 8.07
CA GLY A 97 -21.13 -13.22 6.73
C GLY A 97 -20.14 -14.38 6.58
N THR A 98 -19.91 -14.80 5.36
CA THR A 98 -18.89 -15.81 5.03
C THR A 98 -17.59 -15.11 4.64
N ALA A 99 -16.53 -15.34 5.40
CA ALA A 99 -15.23 -14.76 5.13
C ALA A 99 -14.69 -15.26 3.78
N THR A 100 -14.43 -14.34 2.87
CA THR A 100 -13.91 -14.60 1.54
C THR A 100 -12.59 -13.85 1.36
N LYS A 101 -11.68 -14.39 0.57
CA LYS A 101 -10.42 -13.72 0.27
C LYS A 101 -10.57 -12.75 -0.89
N ILE A 102 -10.52 -11.48 -0.61
CA ILE A 102 -10.48 -10.39 -1.60
C ILE A 102 -9.04 -9.87 -1.64
N LYS A 103 -8.30 -10.19 -2.69
CA LYS A 103 -6.86 -9.92 -2.77
C LYS A 103 -6.54 -8.45 -2.99
N ASN A 104 -7.27 -7.84 -3.93
CA ASN A 104 -7.09 -6.46 -4.39
C ASN A 104 -8.36 -6.01 -5.13
N ILE A 105 -8.34 -4.78 -5.64
CA ILE A 105 -9.50 -4.18 -6.32
C ILE A 105 -9.88 -4.93 -7.61
N ASP A 106 -8.88 -5.41 -8.36
CA ASP A 106 -9.13 -6.13 -9.61
C ASP A 106 -9.81 -7.47 -9.32
N HIS A 107 -9.33 -8.18 -8.30
CA HIS A 107 -9.98 -9.42 -7.86
C HIS A 107 -11.40 -9.16 -7.35
N TYR A 108 -11.63 -8.05 -6.62
CA TYR A 108 -12.99 -7.68 -6.20
C TYR A 108 -13.93 -7.50 -7.40
N GLY A 109 -13.47 -6.87 -8.46
CA GLY A 109 -14.25 -6.69 -9.70
C GLY A 109 -14.63 -8.00 -10.41
N THR A 110 -13.95 -9.11 -10.11
CA THR A 110 -14.27 -10.44 -10.67
C THR A 110 -15.24 -11.25 -9.80
N LEU A 111 -15.48 -10.80 -8.55
CA LEU A 111 -16.38 -11.50 -7.63
C LEU A 111 -17.84 -11.15 -7.94
N THR A 112 -18.68 -12.16 -7.92
CA THR A 112 -20.14 -11.97 -8.00
C THR A 112 -20.73 -11.73 -6.61
N THR A 113 -21.88 -11.07 -6.55
CA THR A 113 -22.60 -10.79 -5.30
C THR A 113 -22.88 -12.06 -4.47
N SER A 114 -23.01 -13.20 -5.12
CA SER A 114 -23.20 -14.49 -4.45
C SER A 114 -21.94 -15.05 -3.80
N THR A 115 -20.76 -14.51 -4.12
CA THR A 115 -19.48 -14.95 -3.54
C THR A 115 -19.16 -14.22 -2.24
N ILE A 116 -19.67 -13.00 -2.08
CA ILE A 116 -19.49 -12.16 -0.88
C ILE A 116 -20.79 -12.21 -0.10
N LEU A 117 -20.88 -13.15 0.84
CA LEU A 117 -22.06 -13.32 1.70
C LEU A 117 -21.92 -12.46 2.97
N ALA A 118 -21.79 -11.14 2.79
CA ALA A 118 -21.70 -10.18 3.89
C ALA A 118 -22.10 -8.79 3.41
N ASP A 119 -22.72 -7.99 4.30
CA ASP A 119 -23.05 -6.58 4.00
C ASP A 119 -21.79 -5.73 3.87
N TYR A 120 -20.79 -6.00 4.69
CA TYR A 120 -19.50 -5.33 4.69
C TYR A 120 -18.35 -6.31 4.79
N ALA A 121 -17.30 -6.06 4.04
CA ALA A 121 -16.04 -6.80 4.10
C ALA A 121 -14.86 -5.84 4.17
N ALA A 122 -13.82 -6.20 4.92
CA ALA A 122 -12.58 -5.45 4.94
C ALA A 122 -11.94 -5.47 3.54
N LYS A 123 -11.32 -4.37 3.16
CA LYS A 123 -10.77 -4.19 1.81
C LYS A 123 -9.65 -5.19 1.47
N TYR A 124 -8.87 -5.58 2.47
CA TYR A 124 -7.73 -6.48 2.30
C TYR A 124 -7.76 -7.63 3.30
N PRO A 125 -7.17 -8.79 2.96
CA PRO A 125 -7.12 -9.92 3.86
C PRO A 125 -6.15 -9.68 5.02
N GLY A 126 -6.47 -10.21 6.18
CA GLY A 126 -5.63 -10.18 7.37
C GLY A 126 -6.37 -9.72 8.63
N THR A 127 -5.70 -9.90 9.76
CA THR A 127 -6.29 -9.68 11.10
C THR A 127 -6.59 -8.21 11.42
N LEU A 128 -5.93 -7.26 10.74
CA LEU A 128 -6.20 -5.84 10.95
C LEU A 128 -7.64 -5.47 10.60
N GLY A 129 -8.26 -6.17 9.66
CA GLY A 129 -9.66 -6.00 9.31
C GLY A 129 -10.62 -6.24 10.48
N ASN A 130 -10.25 -7.08 11.45
CA ASN A 130 -11.06 -7.36 12.63
C ASN A 130 -11.17 -6.17 13.61
N SER A 131 -10.30 -5.18 13.49
CA SER A 131 -10.36 -3.96 14.30
C SER A 131 -11.23 -2.87 13.68
N LEU A 132 -11.78 -3.09 12.49
CA LEU A 132 -12.68 -2.15 11.84
C LEU A 132 -14.09 -2.28 12.42
N LEU A 133 -14.69 -1.15 12.75
CA LEU A 133 -16.09 -1.06 13.17
C LEU A 133 -16.89 -0.32 12.09
N VAL A 134 -17.95 -0.94 11.60
CA VAL A 134 -18.90 -0.30 10.71
C VAL A 134 -20.16 0.00 11.49
N SER A 135 -20.56 1.27 11.52
CA SER A 135 -21.81 1.70 12.13
C SER A 135 -22.56 2.56 11.14
N TYR A 136 -23.81 2.27 10.92
CA TYR A 136 -24.67 3.04 10.00
C TYR A 136 -26.02 3.30 10.63
N ALA A 137 -26.71 4.31 10.13
CA ALA A 137 -28.07 4.62 10.50
C ALA A 137 -28.86 5.06 9.28
N ASP A 138 -30.10 4.63 9.20
CA ASP A 138 -31.10 5.17 8.28
C ASP A 138 -31.84 6.35 8.92
N SER A 139 -32.77 6.96 8.19
CA SER A 139 -33.54 8.10 8.70
C SER A 139 -34.36 7.76 9.96
N ALA A 140 -34.80 6.51 10.13
CA ALA A 140 -35.60 6.08 11.26
C ALA A 140 -34.75 5.87 12.52
N SER A 141 -33.55 5.34 12.37
CA SER A 141 -32.62 5.02 13.48
C SER A 141 -31.64 6.14 13.81
N TYR A 142 -31.55 7.18 12.96
CA TYR A 142 -30.58 8.27 13.12
C TYR A 142 -30.68 8.98 14.46
N GLY A 143 -31.88 9.25 14.96
CA GLY A 143 -32.08 9.98 16.22
C GLY A 143 -31.48 9.29 17.45
N ALA A 144 -31.41 7.95 17.43
CA ALA A 144 -30.85 7.12 18.51
C ALA A 144 -29.39 6.71 18.23
N TRP A 145 -28.83 7.06 17.07
CA TRP A 145 -27.50 6.64 16.67
C TRP A 145 -26.40 7.37 17.45
N ALA A 146 -25.44 6.61 17.98
CA ALA A 146 -24.39 7.13 18.85
C ALA A 146 -23.44 8.15 18.15
N TYR A 147 -23.39 8.13 16.83
CA TYR A 147 -22.48 8.98 16.04
C TYR A 147 -23.19 10.11 15.29
N LYS A 148 -24.48 10.36 15.57
CA LYS A 148 -25.29 11.36 14.86
C LYS A 148 -24.66 12.76 14.83
N ASP A 149 -23.97 13.15 15.92
CA ASP A 149 -23.36 14.48 16.06
C ASP A 149 -22.08 14.66 15.19
N LYS A 150 -21.67 13.62 14.47
CA LYS A 150 -20.55 13.66 13.51
C LYS A 150 -20.99 13.91 12.07
N PHE A 151 -22.29 14.12 11.87
CA PHE A 151 -22.89 14.24 10.55
C PHE A 151 -23.83 15.45 10.50
N ASP A 152 -24.04 16.00 9.31
CA ASP A 152 -24.84 17.23 9.10
C ASP A 152 -26.32 17.07 9.44
N GLY A 153 -26.84 15.87 9.41
CA GLY A 153 -28.24 15.56 9.68
C GLY A 153 -28.65 14.15 9.30
N ALA A 154 -29.91 13.83 9.56
CA ALA A 154 -30.46 12.54 9.18
C ALA A 154 -30.41 12.35 7.66
N PRO A 155 -30.11 11.13 7.16
CA PRO A 155 -30.19 10.84 5.74
C PRO A 155 -31.63 10.95 5.24
N GLY A 156 -31.79 11.32 3.97
CA GLY A 156 -33.09 11.19 3.30
C GLY A 156 -33.53 9.73 3.21
N THR A 157 -34.74 9.49 2.79
CA THR A 157 -35.34 8.14 2.70
C THR A 157 -34.59 7.17 1.79
N SER A 158 -33.72 7.67 0.92
CA SER A 158 -32.93 6.87 -0.05
C SER A 158 -31.41 7.14 0.01
N SER A 159 -30.93 7.87 1.01
CA SER A 159 -29.51 8.22 1.15
C SER A 159 -29.00 7.98 2.56
N TYR A 160 -27.69 7.88 2.70
CA TYR A 160 -27.01 7.79 3.99
C TYR A 160 -26.56 9.17 4.45
N ALA A 161 -26.39 9.34 5.76
CA ALA A 161 -25.83 10.57 6.31
C ALA A 161 -24.42 10.83 5.78
N THR A 162 -24.13 12.07 5.43
CA THR A 162 -22.79 12.50 5.00
C THR A 162 -22.02 13.03 6.19
N SER A 163 -20.70 12.83 6.19
CA SER A 163 -19.84 13.39 7.24
C SER A 163 -19.79 14.91 7.14
N GLN A 164 -19.74 15.58 8.28
CA GLN A 164 -19.42 17.00 8.36
C GLN A 164 -17.94 17.18 7.99
N ASN A 165 -17.64 18.16 7.16
CA ASN A 165 -16.29 18.61 6.83
C ASN A 165 -15.80 19.64 7.85
#